data_b4989fe4713ed834bc0e7f3701232763
#
_entry.id   b4989fe4713ed834bc0e7f3701232763
#
_cell.length_a   1.000
_cell.length_b   1.000
_cell.length_c   1.000
_cell.angle_alpha   90.00
_cell.angle_beta   90.00
_cell.angle_gamma   90.00
#
_symmetry.space_group_name_H-M   'P 1'
#
loop_
_entity.id
_entity.type
_entity.pdbx_description
1 polymer ?
#
loop_
_entity_poly.entity_id
_entity_poly.type
_entity_poly.pdbx_seq_one_letter_code
_entity_poly.pdbx_strand_id
1 'polypeptide(L)'
;MLRNTQRRPKRLILVITIVIVLFIAGVGLYGLIKGPDRHKSMQTTKTATRPPRKGPTAAPPDATDPPSTPRAVPRPPAVAESTDPEQFARAAAGALFDWDTTIGYQPADIAQAVVAVGDPTGVETGLASDVRTYVPTNYDWADLRTYQTKQWLTITRAYVPHEWAIALDQAKPGQLRPGTVAYTITGTRHRSGTWLTQPVSSEHLVAFTMIITCKPTFPTCRLLRIGKLNSPLN
;
A
#
# COMPACT_ATOMS: atom_id res chain seq x y z
N MET A 1 12.51 -54.29 -27.25
CA MET A 1 13.86 -53.87 -26.80
C MET A 1 14.15 -52.45 -27.31
N LEU A 2 14.07 -51.48 -26.46
CA LEU A 2 14.77 -50.17 -26.63
C LEU A 2 14.73 -49.47 -25.29
N ARG A 3 15.82 -49.62 -24.52
CA ARG A 3 16.13 -48.82 -23.32
C ARG A 3 16.62 -47.47 -23.78
N ASN A 4 15.88 -46.41 -23.51
CA ASN A 4 16.41 -45.03 -23.71
C ASN A 4 16.88 -44.47 -22.37
N THR A 5 18.19 -44.30 -22.27
CA THR A 5 18.94 -43.88 -21.10
C THR A 5 18.83 -42.36 -20.92
N GLN A 6 17.94 -41.91 -20.04
CA GLN A 6 17.81 -40.52 -19.64
C GLN A 6 18.83 -40.17 -18.55
N ARG A 7 20.07 -39.90 -18.96
CA ARG A 7 21.12 -39.35 -18.08
C ARG A 7 21.57 -38.00 -18.58
N ARG A 8 20.80 -36.90 -18.36
CA ARG A 8 21.34 -35.52 -18.52
C ARG A 8 20.58 -34.34 -17.90
N PRO A 9 19.88 -34.39 -16.77
CA PRO A 9 19.46 -33.13 -16.15
C PRO A 9 20.37 -32.64 -15.00
N LYS A 10 21.07 -33.54 -14.28
CA LYS A 10 21.79 -33.15 -13.05
C LYS A 10 22.97 -32.20 -13.28
N ARG A 11 23.72 -32.37 -14.37
CA ARG A 11 24.86 -31.48 -14.70
C ARG A 11 24.42 -30.11 -15.17
N LEU A 12 23.33 -30.03 -15.93
CA LEU A 12 22.78 -28.75 -16.39
C LEU A 12 22.25 -27.92 -15.21
N ILE A 13 21.52 -28.55 -14.29
CA ILE A 13 21.02 -27.90 -13.06
C ILE A 13 22.18 -27.40 -12.22
N LEU A 14 23.24 -28.20 -12.03
CA LEU A 14 24.41 -27.81 -11.26
C LEU A 14 25.12 -26.57 -11.86
N VAL A 15 25.26 -26.53 -13.18
CA VAL A 15 25.89 -25.40 -13.86
C VAL A 15 25.03 -24.13 -13.74
N ILE A 16 23.72 -24.22 -13.89
CA ILE A 16 22.81 -23.10 -13.73
C ILE A 16 22.86 -22.56 -12.29
N THR A 17 22.90 -23.45 -11.29
CA THR A 17 22.98 -23.03 -9.88
C THR A 17 24.30 -22.30 -9.59
N ILE A 18 25.43 -22.78 -10.11
CA ILE A 18 26.75 -22.13 -9.95
C ILE A 18 26.75 -20.74 -10.60
N VAL A 19 26.18 -20.59 -11.79
CA VAL A 19 26.10 -19.28 -12.48
C VAL A 19 25.26 -18.29 -11.71
N ILE A 20 24.13 -18.72 -11.15
CA ILE A 20 23.26 -17.86 -10.32
C ILE A 20 23.97 -17.41 -9.05
N VAL A 21 24.68 -18.31 -8.37
CA VAL A 21 25.44 -17.98 -7.15
C VAL A 21 26.56 -16.99 -7.44
N LEU A 22 27.29 -17.17 -8.53
CA LEU A 22 28.33 -16.23 -8.96
C LEU A 22 27.79 -14.86 -9.34
N PHE A 23 26.59 -14.81 -9.95
CA PHE A 23 25.93 -13.54 -10.31
C PHE A 23 25.50 -12.77 -9.07
N ILE A 24 24.92 -13.44 -8.07
CA ILE A 24 24.52 -12.84 -6.80
C ILE A 24 25.73 -12.34 -6.01
N ALA A 25 26.83 -13.09 -5.97
CA ALA A 25 28.07 -12.68 -5.32
C ALA A 25 28.72 -11.46 -6.02
N GLY A 26 28.67 -11.40 -7.36
CA GLY A 26 29.21 -10.27 -8.13
C GLY A 26 28.44 -8.96 -7.90
N VAL A 27 27.11 -9.01 -7.83
CA VAL A 27 26.26 -7.85 -7.56
C VAL A 27 26.45 -7.35 -6.11
N GLY A 28 26.61 -8.26 -5.14
CA GLY A 28 26.87 -7.91 -3.74
C GLY A 28 28.22 -7.19 -3.54
N LEU A 29 29.26 -7.62 -4.24
CA LEU A 29 30.60 -7.01 -4.15
C LEU A 29 30.65 -5.63 -4.83
N TYR A 30 29.92 -5.43 -5.92
CA TYR A 30 29.84 -4.15 -6.61
C TYR A 30 29.11 -3.07 -5.77
N GLY A 31 28.10 -3.47 -4.99
CA GLY A 31 27.39 -2.57 -4.08
C GLY A 31 28.22 -2.11 -2.87
N LEU A 32 29.21 -2.90 -2.43
CA LEU A 32 30.11 -2.56 -1.33
C LEU A 32 31.22 -1.57 -1.74
N ILE A 33 31.59 -1.53 -3.01
CA ILE A 33 32.68 -0.65 -3.51
C ILE A 33 32.17 0.74 -3.89
N LYS A 34 30.88 0.88 -4.23
CA LYS A 34 30.20 2.17 -4.51
C LYS A 34 29.19 2.51 -3.42
N GLY A 35 29.66 2.72 -2.20
CA GLY A 35 28.83 3.31 -1.15
C GLY A 35 28.46 4.76 -1.46
N PRO A 36 27.28 5.24 -1.00
CA PRO A 36 26.85 6.60 -1.28
C PRO A 36 27.78 7.61 -0.60
N ASP A 37 28.31 8.55 -1.38
CA ASP A 37 29.10 9.68 -0.90
C ASP A 37 28.26 10.52 0.06
N ARG A 38 28.68 10.53 1.35
CA ARG A 38 28.13 11.44 2.35
C ARG A 38 28.66 12.84 2.08
N HIS A 39 27.90 13.68 1.42
CA HIS A 39 28.13 15.12 1.40
C HIS A 39 28.01 15.66 2.84
N LYS A 40 29.16 15.94 3.47
CA LYS A 40 29.24 16.76 4.67
C LYS A 40 28.90 18.20 4.27
N SER A 41 27.70 18.67 4.58
CA SER A 41 27.38 20.10 4.59
C SER A 41 28.15 20.76 5.71
N MET A 42 29.20 21.49 5.35
CA MET A 42 29.89 22.42 6.21
C MET A 42 29.09 23.73 6.24
N GLN A 43 28.30 23.94 7.30
CA GLN A 43 27.68 25.24 7.58
C GLN A 43 28.75 26.18 8.09
N THR A 44 29.20 27.11 7.24
CA THR A 44 30.00 28.24 7.65
C THR A 44 29.06 29.40 8.01
N THR A 45 28.88 29.65 9.30
CA THR A 45 28.18 30.80 9.83
C THR A 45 29.04 32.03 9.62
N LYS A 46 28.72 32.90 8.65
CA LYS A 46 29.24 34.26 8.57
C LYS A 46 28.26 35.21 9.23
N THR A 47 28.61 35.65 10.43
CA THR A 47 28.01 36.79 11.12
C THR A 47 28.30 38.04 10.33
N ALA A 48 27.29 38.62 9.67
CA ALA A 48 27.37 39.95 9.08
C ALA A 48 26.68 40.96 10.02
N THR A 49 27.49 41.81 10.63
CA THR A 49 27.07 42.97 11.41
C THR A 49 26.44 44.01 10.49
N ARG A 50 25.15 44.28 10.64
CA ARG A 50 24.40 45.28 9.88
C ARG A 50 24.33 46.59 10.68
N PRO A 51 24.70 47.76 10.09
CA PRO A 51 24.56 49.06 10.78
C PRO A 51 23.08 49.47 10.91
N PRO A 52 22.72 50.32 11.90
CA PRO A 52 21.35 50.70 12.19
C PRO A 52 20.78 51.64 11.13
N ARG A 53 19.69 51.25 10.50
CA ARG A 53 18.92 52.10 9.56
C ARG A 53 17.82 52.80 10.32
N LYS A 54 17.81 54.16 10.23
CA LYS A 54 16.74 55.03 10.73
C LYS A 54 15.41 54.62 10.10
N GLY A 55 14.37 54.45 10.94
CA GLY A 55 13.03 54.06 10.48
C GLY A 55 12.27 55.18 9.79
N PRO A 56 11.43 54.89 8.85
CA PRO A 56 10.34 55.74 8.41
C PRO A 56 9.09 55.50 9.28
N THR A 57 8.40 56.58 9.51
CA THR A 57 7.13 56.81 10.18
C THR A 57 6.08 55.75 9.89
N ALA A 58 5.38 55.32 10.97
CA ALA A 58 4.25 54.40 10.91
C ALA A 58 3.09 54.97 10.06
N ALA A 59 2.69 54.20 9.08
CA ALA A 59 1.39 54.34 8.40
C ALA A 59 0.27 53.71 9.26
N PRO A 60 -0.98 54.20 9.16
CA PRO A 60 -2.10 53.63 9.95
C PRO A 60 -2.34 52.17 9.62
N PRO A 61 -2.86 51.37 10.55
CA PRO A 61 -3.19 49.96 10.28
C PRO A 61 -4.34 49.90 9.28
N ASP A 62 -4.02 49.43 8.10
CA ASP A 62 -4.99 49.15 7.05
C ASP A 62 -5.74 47.83 7.36
N ALA A 63 -6.96 47.76 6.91
CA ALA A 63 -7.99 46.80 7.21
C ALA A 63 -7.48 45.38 7.46
N THR A 64 -7.92 44.82 8.59
CA THR A 64 -7.80 43.40 8.93
C THR A 64 -8.45 42.54 7.84
N ASP A 65 -7.62 41.89 7.03
CA ASP A 65 -8.10 40.83 6.16
C ASP A 65 -8.82 39.76 7.01
N PRO A 66 -10.00 39.31 6.60
CA PRO A 66 -10.68 38.25 7.33
C PRO A 66 -9.77 37.00 7.37
N PRO A 67 -9.74 36.28 8.51
CA PRO A 67 -8.87 35.11 8.66
C PRO A 67 -9.21 34.11 7.54
N SER A 68 -8.20 33.81 6.72
CA SER A 68 -8.30 32.83 5.64
C SER A 68 -8.67 31.48 6.27
N THR A 69 -9.85 31.00 6.02
CA THR A 69 -10.28 29.66 6.46
C THR A 69 -9.25 28.64 5.95
N PRO A 70 -8.65 27.80 6.81
CA PRO A 70 -7.68 26.81 6.38
C PRO A 70 -8.33 25.93 5.30
N ARG A 71 -7.75 25.93 4.10
CA ARG A 71 -8.25 25.07 3.01
C ARG A 71 -8.08 23.61 3.47
N ALA A 72 -9.21 22.90 3.60
CA ALA A 72 -9.19 21.49 4.01
C ALA A 72 -8.29 20.69 3.06
N VAL A 73 -7.31 19.98 3.62
CA VAL A 73 -6.46 19.07 2.85
C VAL A 73 -7.32 17.90 2.40
N PRO A 74 -7.40 17.59 1.10
CA PRO A 74 -8.14 16.45 0.61
C PRO A 74 -7.64 15.16 1.27
N ARG A 75 -8.57 14.28 1.64
CA ARG A 75 -8.27 12.97 2.23
C ARG A 75 -8.99 11.89 1.44
N PRO A 76 -8.42 10.66 1.37
CA PRO A 76 -9.14 9.51 0.84
C PRO A 76 -10.42 9.27 1.65
N PRO A 77 -11.47 8.68 1.04
CA PRO A 77 -12.65 8.26 1.78
C PRO A 77 -12.26 7.29 2.91
N ALA A 78 -12.86 7.49 4.09
CA ALA A 78 -12.71 6.53 5.18
C ALA A 78 -13.44 5.22 4.81
N VAL A 79 -12.93 4.09 5.32
CA VAL A 79 -13.64 2.81 5.20
C VAL A 79 -14.95 2.90 5.98
N ALA A 80 -16.07 2.61 5.31
CA ALA A 80 -17.38 2.62 5.96
C ALA A 80 -17.45 1.52 7.04
N GLU A 81 -17.89 1.89 8.24
CA GLU A 81 -18.14 0.91 9.31
C GLU A 81 -19.33 0.02 8.93
N SER A 82 -19.23 -1.25 9.27
CA SER A 82 -20.32 -2.22 9.09
C SER A 82 -20.27 -3.29 10.17
N THR A 83 -21.41 -3.87 10.50
CA THR A 83 -21.52 -5.11 11.27
C THR A 83 -21.64 -6.34 10.38
N ASP A 84 -21.86 -6.13 9.07
CA ASP A 84 -21.86 -7.17 8.05
C ASP A 84 -20.44 -7.33 7.50
N PRO A 85 -19.82 -8.51 7.62
CA PRO A 85 -18.44 -8.72 7.23
C PRO A 85 -18.23 -8.64 5.71
N GLU A 86 -19.22 -9.01 4.87
CA GLU A 86 -19.10 -8.87 3.42
C GLU A 86 -19.13 -7.40 2.99
N GLN A 87 -20.08 -6.63 3.50
CA GLN A 87 -20.16 -5.20 3.23
C GLN A 87 -18.89 -4.48 3.67
N PHE A 88 -18.37 -4.84 4.86
CA PHE A 88 -17.11 -4.29 5.37
C PHE A 88 -15.92 -4.67 4.47
N ALA A 89 -15.82 -5.94 4.03
CA ALA A 89 -14.78 -6.39 3.11
C ALA A 89 -14.79 -5.59 1.81
N ARG A 90 -15.98 -5.37 1.24
CA ARG A 90 -16.16 -4.57 0.01
C ARG A 90 -15.73 -3.11 0.21
N ALA A 91 -16.13 -2.50 1.33
CA ALA A 91 -15.76 -1.13 1.67
C ALA A 91 -14.23 -0.97 1.85
N ALA A 92 -13.60 -1.91 2.58
CA ALA A 92 -12.16 -1.91 2.79
C ALA A 92 -11.39 -2.14 1.48
N ALA A 93 -11.88 -3.02 0.60
CA ALA A 93 -11.30 -3.26 -0.72
C ALA A 93 -11.39 -2.01 -1.60
N GLY A 94 -12.53 -1.32 -1.62
CA GLY A 94 -12.70 -0.04 -2.33
C GLY A 94 -11.71 1.00 -1.82
N ALA A 95 -11.65 1.23 -0.51
CA ALA A 95 -10.72 2.21 0.08
C ALA A 95 -9.24 1.92 -0.21
N LEU A 96 -8.88 0.62 -0.38
CA LEU A 96 -7.51 0.20 -0.70
C LEU A 96 -7.15 0.45 -2.17
N PHE A 97 -8.11 0.35 -3.08
CA PHE A 97 -7.86 0.38 -4.51
C PHE A 97 -8.28 1.68 -5.19
N ASP A 98 -9.26 2.42 -4.62
CA ASP A 98 -9.85 3.58 -5.26
C ASP A 98 -9.07 4.84 -4.88
N TRP A 99 -8.26 5.34 -5.82
CA TRP A 99 -7.46 6.53 -5.61
C TRP A 99 -7.25 7.32 -6.90
N ASP A 100 -6.96 8.60 -6.71
CA ASP A 100 -6.76 9.57 -7.78
C ASP A 100 -5.56 10.45 -7.43
N THR A 101 -4.52 10.42 -8.27
CA THR A 101 -3.29 11.18 -8.05
C THR A 101 -3.47 12.69 -8.18
N THR A 102 -4.62 13.15 -8.72
CA THR A 102 -4.90 14.57 -8.98
C THR A 102 -5.55 15.29 -7.78
N ILE A 103 -6.09 14.55 -6.81
CA ILE A 103 -6.87 15.13 -5.69
C ILE A 103 -5.99 15.79 -4.63
N GLY A 104 -4.72 15.38 -4.46
CA GLY A 104 -3.76 16.04 -3.58
C GLY A 104 -3.38 15.26 -2.31
N TYR A 105 -4.02 14.13 -1.98
CA TYR A 105 -3.54 13.22 -0.93
C TYR A 105 -2.38 12.34 -1.44
N GLN A 106 -1.76 11.60 -0.54
CA GLN A 106 -0.59 10.76 -0.79
C GLN A 106 -0.90 9.27 -0.54
N PRO A 107 -0.04 8.33 -0.99
CA PRO A 107 -0.19 6.90 -0.67
C PRO A 107 -0.29 6.61 0.83
N ALA A 108 0.41 7.38 1.66
CA ALA A 108 0.34 7.25 3.12
C ALA A 108 -1.06 7.54 3.67
N ASP A 109 -1.80 8.47 3.07
CA ASP A 109 -3.16 8.82 3.48
C ASP A 109 -4.13 7.67 3.17
N ILE A 110 -3.96 7.02 1.99
CA ILE A 110 -4.72 5.81 1.61
C ILE A 110 -4.43 4.69 2.59
N ALA A 111 -3.14 4.43 2.84
CA ALA A 111 -2.72 3.39 3.78
C ALA A 111 -3.30 3.64 5.19
N GLN A 112 -3.28 4.88 5.66
CA GLN A 112 -3.81 5.26 6.96
C GLN A 112 -5.33 5.06 7.05
N ALA A 113 -6.08 5.38 5.98
CA ALA A 113 -7.53 5.17 5.95
C ALA A 113 -7.90 3.69 6.12
N VAL A 114 -7.13 2.78 5.52
CA VAL A 114 -7.34 1.32 5.67
C VAL A 114 -6.84 0.80 7.01
N VAL A 115 -5.68 1.26 7.49
CA VAL A 115 -5.13 0.83 8.79
C VAL A 115 -5.99 1.32 9.96
N ALA A 116 -6.67 2.46 9.82
CA ALA A 116 -7.55 3.02 10.86
C ALA A 116 -8.71 2.10 11.24
N VAL A 117 -9.13 1.19 10.35
CA VAL A 117 -10.17 0.18 10.65
C VAL A 117 -9.59 -1.17 11.07
N GLY A 118 -8.30 -1.21 11.40
CA GLY A 118 -7.62 -2.39 11.93
C GLY A 118 -8.01 -2.74 13.36
N ASP A 119 -7.32 -3.74 13.92
CA ASP A 119 -7.48 -4.16 15.31
C ASP A 119 -7.07 -3.04 16.28
N PRO A 120 -8.02 -2.46 17.04
CA PRO A 120 -7.70 -1.37 17.98
C PRO A 120 -6.94 -1.85 19.22
N THR A 121 -6.90 -3.17 19.48
CA THR A 121 -6.21 -3.74 20.65
C THR A 121 -4.70 -3.86 20.44
N GLY A 122 -4.23 -3.78 19.20
CA GLY A 122 -2.82 -3.95 18.85
C GLY A 122 -2.30 -5.39 18.97
N VAL A 123 -3.17 -6.37 19.22
CA VAL A 123 -2.77 -7.79 19.27
C VAL A 123 -2.41 -8.31 17.88
N GLU A 124 -3.23 -7.93 16.88
CA GLU A 124 -2.91 -8.24 15.48
C GLU A 124 -1.99 -7.17 14.92
N THR A 125 -0.78 -7.57 14.60
CA THR A 125 0.23 -6.73 13.95
C THR A 125 0.40 -7.15 12.50
N GLY A 126 0.85 -6.26 11.63
CA GLY A 126 1.15 -6.62 10.25
C GLY A 126 0.18 -6.05 9.22
N LEU A 127 -1.02 -5.60 9.58
CA LEU A 127 -1.95 -4.95 8.65
C LEU A 127 -1.29 -3.78 7.91
N ALA A 128 -0.54 -2.94 8.62
CA ALA A 128 0.18 -1.82 8.00
C ALA A 128 1.23 -2.28 6.98
N SER A 129 1.87 -3.43 7.22
CA SER A 129 2.79 -4.05 6.25
C SER A 129 2.05 -4.60 5.05
N ASP A 130 0.92 -5.29 5.29
CA ASP A 130 0.09 -5.84 4.22
C ASP A 130 -0.39 -4.72 3.29
N VAL A 131 -0.96 -3.65 3.85
CA VAL A 131 -1.47 -2.48 3.10
C VAL A 131 -0.39 -1.84 2.23
N ARG A 132 0.85 -1.73 2.73
CA ARG A 132 1.97 -1.17 1.94
C ARG A 132 2.26 -1.92 0.66
N THR A 133 1.89 -3.21 0.57
CA THR A 133 2.09 -4.00 -0.66
C THR A 133 1.06 -3.69 -1.74
N TYR A 134 -0.01 -2.98 -1.39
CA TYR A 134 -1.12 -2.63 -2.29
C TYR A 134 -1.08 -1.19 -2.78
N VAL A 135 -0.59 -0.27 -1.96
CA VAL A 135 -0.49 1.15 -2.34
C VAL A 135 0.82 1.43 -3.07
N PRO A 136 0.83 2.35 -4.03
CA PRO A 136 2.06 2.75 -4.70
C PRO A 136 3.10 3.30 -3.72
N THR A 137 4.39 3.15 -4.04
CA THR A 137 5.44 3.88 -3.33
C THR A 137 5.35 5.37 -3.63
N ASN A 138 6.01 6.22 -2.84
CA ASN A 138 6.06 7.66 -3.13
C ASN A 138 6.70 7.96 -4.50
N TYR A 139 7.66 7.13 -4.93
CA TYR A 139 8.29 7.24 -6.24
C TYR A 139 7.28 6.90 -7.35
N ASP A 140 6.63 5.73 -7.26
CA ASP A 140 5.61 5.33 -8.23
C ASP A 140 4.44 6.33 -8.27
N TRP A 141 4.07 6.89 -7.10
CA TRP A 141 3.01 7.89 -7.00
C TRP A 141 3.35 9.17 -7.76
N ALA A 142 4.61 9.62 -7.66
CA ALA A 142 5.08 10.80 -8.39
C ALA A 142 4.99 10.55 -9.91
N ASP A 143 5.40 9.38 -10.37
CA ASP A 143 5.29 9.00 -11.79
C ASP A 143 3.82 8.90 -12.24
N LEU A 144 2.97 8.21 -11.47
CA LEU A 144 1.54 8.09 -11.76
C LEU A 144 0.85 9.46 -11.82
N ARG A 145 1.30 10.41 -11.01
CA ARG A 145 0.78 11.79 -11.02
C ARG A 145 1.11 12.52 -12.31
N THR A 146 2.26 12.29 -12.92
CA THR A 146 2.62 12.91 -14.22
C THR A 146 1.64 12.52 -15.32
N TYR A 147 1.03 11.33 -15.18
CA TYR A 147 0.02 10.81 -16.09
C TYR A 147 -1.42 11.04 -15.61
N GLN A 148 -1.63 11.82 -14.53
CA GLN A 148 -2.93 12.06 -13.93
C GLN A 148 -3.72 10.77 -13.68
N THR A 149 -3.04 9.77 -13.14
CA THR A 149 -3.58 8.40 -13.02
C THR A 149 -4.66 8.32 -11.95
N LYS A 150 -5.76 7.66 -12.31
CA LYS A 150 -6.83 7.22 -11.40
C LYS A 150 -6.88 5.70 -11.40
N GLN A 151 -7.18 5.12 -10.26
CA GLN A 151 -7.42 3.69 -10.11
C GLN A 151 -8.71 3.46 -9.35
N TRP A 152 -9.45 2.39 -9.73
CA TRP A 152 -10.60 1.89 -8.97
C TRP A 152 -10.76 0.39 -9.15
N LEU A 153 -11.55 -0.21 -8.25
CA LEU A 153 -11.84 -1.63 -8.25
C LEU A 153 -13.33 -1.88 -8.51
N THR A 154 -13.64 -2.64 -9.57
CA THR A 154 -14.96 -3.22 -9.76
C THR A 154 -14.98 -4.61 -9.15
N ILE A 155 -15.62 -4.78 -7.99
CA ILE A 155 -15.71 -6.06 -7.29
C ILE A 155 -16.76 -6.93 -7.98
N THR A 156 -16.33 -8.07 -8.49
CA THR A 156 -17.23 -9.08 -9.11
C THR A 156 -17.84 -9.98 -8.05
N ARG A 157 -17.03 -10.47 -7.08
CA ARG A 157 -17.48 -11.34 -6.00
C ARG A 157 -16.73 -11.03 -4.70
N ALA A 158 -17.45 -11.23 -3.59
CA ALA A 158 -16.89 -11.34 -2.25
C ALA A 158 -17.50 -12.60 -1.62
N TYR A 159 -16.67 -13.51 -1.15
CA TYR A 159 -17.15 -14.79 -0.63
C TYR A 159 -16.21 -15.36 0.42
N VAL A 160 -16.74 -16.20 1.30
CA VAL A 160 -15.93 -16.96 2.24
C VAL A 160 -15.33 -18.16 1.49
N PRO A 161 -13.98 -18.27 1.39
CA PRO A 161 -13.34 -19.34 0.66
C PRO A 161 -13.49 -20.69 1.38
N HIS A 162 -13.47 -21.79 0.62
CA HIS A 162 -13.60 -23.13 1.19
C HIS A 162 -12.45 -23.47 2.16
N GLU A 163 -11.23 -23.04 1.84
CA GLU A 163 -10.05 -23.25 2.69
C GLU A 163 -10.17 -22.56 4.06
N TRP A 164 -11.08 -21.59 4.20
CA TRP A 164 -11.35 -20.99 5.51
C TRP A 164 -11.97 -21.98 6.50
N ALA A 165 -12.88 -22.84 6.03
CA ALA A 165 -13.44 -23.89 6.87
C ALA A 165 -12.36 -24.86 7.37
N ILE A 166 -11.42 -25.23 6.50
CA ILE A 166 -10.27 -26.06 6.86
C ILE A 166 -9.37 -25.36 7.88
N ALA A 167 -9.13 -24.06 7.69
CA ALA A 167 -8.33 -23.29 8.64
C ALA A 167 -8.99 -23.17 10.02
N LEU A 168 -10.32 -23.08 10.08
CA LEU A 168 -11.08 -23.09 11.34
C LEU A 168 -10.95 -24.44 12.07
N ASP A 169 -11.05 -25.56 11.36
CA ASP A 169 -10.92 -26.90 11.93
C ASP A 169 -9.51 -27.19 12.46
N GLN A 170 -8.49 -26.58 11.85
CA GLN A 170 -7.09 -26.73 12.24
C GLN A 170 -6.66 -25.74 13.32
N ALA A 171 -7.45 -24.70 13.58
CA ALA A 171 -7.10 -23.67 14.54
C ALA A 171 -7.09 -24.21 15.98
N LYS A 172 -6.04 -23.89 16.71
CA LYS A 172 -5.97 -24.21 18.14
C LYS A 172 -6.96 -23.34 18.93
N PRO A 173 -7.45 -23.82 20.08
CA PRO A 173 -8.29 -23.01 20.97
C PRO A 173 -7.64 -21.66 21.28
N GLY A 174 -8.37 -20.57 21.04
CA GLY A 174 -7.89 -19.20 21.26
C GLY A 174 -6.99 -18.63 20.16
N GLN A 175 -6.64 -19.38 19.11
CA GLN A 175 -5.84 -18.90 18.01
C GLN A 175 -6.62 -17.93 17.10
N LEU A 176 -7.90 -18.16 16.91
CA LEU A 176 -8.82 -17.28 16.20
C LEU A 176 -9.83 -16.69 17.16
N ARG A 177 -10.04 -15.40 17.09
CA ARG A 177 -11.06 -14.72 17.91
C ARG A 177 -12.45 -15.07 17.41
N PRO A 178 -13.45 -15.19 18.28
CA PRO A 178 -14.84 -15.36 17.85
C PRO A 178 -15.26 -14.26 16.86
N GLY A 179 -16.01 -14.61 15.82
CA GLY A 179 -16.44 -13.67 14.79
C GLY A 179 -15.38 -13.34 13.73
N THR A 180 -14.24 -14.07 13.72
CA THR A 180 -13.24 -13.95 12.66
C THR A 180 -13.67 -14.73 11.44
N VAL A 181 -13.54 -14.11 10.26
CA VAL A 181 -13.89 -14.69 8.96
C VAL A 181 -12.94 -14.21 7.89
N ALA A 182 -12.67 -15.08 6.89
CA ALA A 182 -11.95 -14.70 5.70
C ALA A 182 -12.92 -14.40 4.56
N TYR A 183 -12.68 -13.30 3.85
CA TYR A 183 -13.37 -12.97 2.61
C TYR A 183 -12.38 -12.88 1.46
N THR A 184 -12.59 -13.69 0.43
CA THR A 184 -11.89 -13.55 -0.84
C THR A 184 -12.67 -12.59 -1.73
N ILE A 185 -11.96 -11.53 -2.16
CA ILE A 185 -12.45 -10.53 -3.11
C ILE A 185 -11.88 -10.85 -4.47
N THR A 186 -12.75 -10.90 -5.48
CA THR A 186 -12.35 -10.97 -6.89
C THR A 186 -12.97 -9.81 -7.64
N GLY A 187 -12.25 -9.28 -8.62
CA GLY A 187 -12.73 -8.14 -9.39
C GLY A 187 -11.76 -7.71 -10.47
N THR A 188 -12.07 -6.57 -11.07
CA THR A 188 -11.22 -5.93 -12.09
C THR A 188 -10.69 -4.62 -11.52
N ARG A 189 -9.37 -4.52 -11.46
CA ARG A 189 -8.66 -3.27 -11.19
C ARG A 189 -8.55 -2.48 -12.48
N HIS A 190 -9.14 -1.31 -12.53
CA HIS A 190 -9.05 -0.37 -13.63
C HIS A 190 -8.02 0.71 -13.32
N ARG A 191 -7.32 1.16 -14.33
CA ARG A 191 -6.52 2.38 -14.31
C ARG A 191 -6.82 3.22 -15.53
N SER A 192 -6.91 4.54 -15.36
CA SER A 192 -6.97 5.50 -16.45
C SER A 192 -5.98 6.62 -16.20
N GLY A 193 -5.55 7.29 -17.25
CA GLY A 193 -4.62 8.40 -17.19
C GLY A 193 -4.44 9.05 -18.55
N THR A 194 -3.44 9.96 -18.65
CA THR A 194 -3.13 10.68 -19.88
C THR A 194 -1.66 10.45 -20.26
N TRP A 195 -1.40 9.90 -21.43
CA TRP A 195 -0.09 9.79 -22.01
C TRP A 195 0.10 10.82 -23.12
N LEU A 196 1.03 11.76 -22.94
CA LEU A 196 1.13 12.98 -23.77
C LEU A 196 -0.21 13.75 -23.71
N THR A 197 -1.03 13.68 -24.73
CA THR A 197 -2.36 14.30 -24.79
C THR A 197 -3.49 13.29 -25.00
N GLN A 198 -3.14 11.98 -25.00
CA GLN A 198 -4.08 10.91 -25.29
C GLN A 198 -4.55 10.21 -24.02
N PRO A 199 -5.85 9.96 -23.85
CA PRO A 199 -6.34 9.14 -22.75
C PRO A 199 -5.88 7.70 -22.93
N VAL A 200 -5.41 7.08 -21.83
CA VAL A 200 -4.99 5.68 -21.78
C VAL A 200 -5.70 4.99 -20.63
N SER A 201 -5.95 3.68 -20.79
CA SER A 201 -6.55 2.86 -19.75
C SER A 201 -5.98 1.46 -19.74
N SER A 202 -6.09 0.77 -18.61
CA SER A 202 -5.74 -0.63 -18.45
C SER A 202 -6.66 -1.31 -17.44
N GLU A 203 -6.85 -2.61 -17.63
CA GLU A 203 -7.67 -3.45 -16.77
C GLU A 203 -6.92 -4.73 -16.41
N HIS A 204 -7.02 -5.14 -15.16
CA HIS A 204 -6.39 -6.36 -14.68
C HIS A 204 -7.30 -7.08 -13.69
N LEU A 205 -7.52 -8.37 -13.90
CA LEU A 205 -8.18 -9.20 -12.91
C LEU A 205 -7.34 -9.27 -11.66
N VAL A 206 -7.99 -9.16 -10.52
CA VAL A 206 -7.34 -9.25 -9.20
C VAL A 206 -8.15 -10.15 -8.28
N ALA A 207 -7.42 -10.85 -7.40
CA ALA A 207 -8.01 -11.63 -6.34
C ALA A 207 -7.12 -11.57 -5.10
N PHE A 208 -7.72 -11.43 -3.91
CA PHE A 208 -7.02 -11.39 -2.63
C PHE A 208 -7.98 -11.70 -1.49
N THR A 209 -7.44 -12.11 -0.35
CA THR A 209 -8.24 -12.46 0.83
C THR A 209 -8.02 -11.44 1.94
N MET A 210 -9.08 -11.05 2.61
CA MET A 210 -9.08 -10.23 3.82
C MET A 210 -9.52 -11.07 5.00
N ILE A 211 -8.81 -10.97 6.13
CA ILE A 211 -9.20 -11.55 7.42
C ILE A 211 -9.84 -10.45 8.25
N ILE A 212 -11.07 -10.67 8.66
CA ILE A 212 -11.94 -9.69 9.31
C ILE A 212 -12.46 -10.28 10.60
N THR A 213 -12.59 -9.49 11.64
CA THR A 213 -13.28 -9.88 12.89
C THR A 213 -14.40 -8.91 13.19
N CYS A 214 -15.59 -9.46 13.43
CA CYS A 214 -16.81 -8.71 13.79
C CYS A 214 -17.32 -9.15 15.17
N LYS A 215 -18.63 -9.02 15.42
CA LYS A 215 -19.24 -9.54 16.66
C LYS A 215 -19.00 -11.06 16.79
N PRO A 216 -18.80 -11.56 18.00
CA PRO A 216 -18.94 -10.86 19.29
C PRO A 216 -17.67 -10.10 19.74
N THR A 217 -16.52 -10.27 19.07
CA THR A 217 -15.25 -9.66 19.50
C THR A 217 -15.27 -8.13 19.41
N PHE A 218 -15.77 -7.59 18.30
CA PHE A 218 -15.90 -6.15 18.10
C PHE A 218 -17.35 -5.75 17.77
N PRO A 219 -17.82 -4.59 18.21
CA PRO A 219 -19.18 -4.10 17.92
C PRO A 219 -19.40 -3.86 16.42
N THR A 220 -18.37 -3.40 15.70
CA THR A 220 -18.30 -3.27 14.23
C THR A 220 -17.10 -4.07 13.71
N CYS A 221 -17.12 -4.44 12.45
CA CYS A 221 -16.05 -5.23 11.84
C CYS A 221 -14.71 -4.51 11.85
N ARG A 222 -13.62 -5.26 12.00
CA ARG A 222 -12.23 -4.80 11.99
C ARG A 222 -11.40 -5.63 11.02
N LEU A 223 -10.55 -4.97 10.27
CA LEU A 223 -9.64 -5.63 9.34
C LEU A 223 -8.38 -6.09 10.09
N LEU A 224 -8.11 -7.37 10.09
CA LEU A 224 -6.92 -7.92 10.77
C LEU A 224 -5.73 -8.02 9.83
N ARG A 225 -5.92 -8.63 8.65
CA ARG A 225 -4.86 -8.90 7.68
C ARG A 225 -5.40 -8.84 6.25
N ILE A 226 -4.49 -8.62 5.31
CA ILE A 226 -4.76 -8.72 3.88
C ILE A 226 -3.73 -9.69 3.29
N GLY A 227 -4.20 -10.71 2.58
CA GLY A 227 -3.38 -11.66 1.87
C GLY A 227 -2.64 -11.02 0.69
N LYS A 228 -1.73 -11.78 0.08
CA LYS A 228 -0.99 -11.32 -1.10
C LYS A 228 -1.92 -11.17 -2.30
N LEU A 229 -1.74 -10.08 -3.06
CA LEU A 229 -2.48 -9.85 -4.30
C LEU A 229 -2.24 -11.01 -5.29
N ASN A 230 -3.30 -11.48 -5.93
CA ASN A 230 -3.34 -12.60 -6.87
C ASN A 230 -2.86 -13.96 -6.28
N SER A 231 -2.95 -14.09 -4.96
CA SER A 231 -2.73 -15.37 -4.24
C SER A 231 -3.82 -15.53 -3.16
N PRO A 232 -5.10 -15.55 -3.54
CA PRO A 232 -6.21 -15.65 -2.58
C PRO A 232 -6.26 -17.04 -1.96
N LEU A 233 -6.99 -17.17 -0.85
CA LEU A 233 -7.60 -18.44 -0.43
C LEU A 233 -8.78 -18.74 -1.38
N ASN A 234 -8.99 -20.01 -1.72
CA ASN A 234 -10.01 -20.46 -2.69
C ASN A 234 -11.22 -21.14 -2.03
#